data_3f7609a21b3fbdc8dd309f66d91f9a61
#
_entry.id   3f7609a21b3fbdc8dd309f66d91f9a61
#
_cell.length_a   1.000
_cell.length_b   1.000
_cell.length_c   1.000
_cell.angle_alpha   90.00
_cell.angle_beta   90.00
_cell.angle_gamma   90.00
#
_symmetry.space_group_name_H-M   'P 1'
#
loop_
_entity.id
_entity.type
_entity.pdbx_description
1 polymer ?
#
loop_
_entity_poly.entity_id
_entity_poly.type
_entity_poly.pdbx_seq_one_letter_code
_entity_poly.pdbx_strand_id
1 'polypeptide(L)'
;GLREPRPLDTIDDILQAPDRRELIDWLRHRPMALSNGKVLLVHAGVLPQWGLKRTLELASEVEQALRQKTYKQFLAQMYGNTPNYWDPKLKGIDRLRLITNTLTRIRFCTPEGEMEFKSKEGLENGPAGYIPWFETPGRKTQEMPIVFGHWSTLGLLNRHRAVGIDTGCVWGGTLTAIDLDHLASANEIIRSTPIEQGLKIKTLSVAGYDHPMRM
;
A
#
# COMPACT_ATOMS: atom_id res chain seq x y z
N GLY A 1 22.17 7.06 -6.15
CA GLY A 1 23.28 6.25 -6.03
C GLY A 1 23.52 5.49 -4.74
N LEU A 2 22.52 4.74 -4.21
CA LEU A 2 22.74 3.79 -3.11
C LEU A 2 22.93 2.36 -3.63
N ARG A 3 22.51 2.11 -4.85
CA ARG A 3 22.67 0.83 -5.55
C ARG A 3 23.01 1.10 -7.01
N GLU A 4 23.72 0.16 -7.61
CA GLU A 4 23.89 0.12 -9.05
C GLU A 4 22.54 -0.18 -9.74
N PRO A 5 22.29 0.43 -10.92
CA PRO A 5 21.11 0.14 -11.72
C PRO A 5 21.04 -1.36 -12.06
N ARG A 6 19.84 -1.90 -12.09
CA ARG A 6 19.60 -3.28 -12.53
C ARG A 6 19.24 -3.30 -14.02
N PRO A 7 19.49 -4.40 -14.75
CA PRO A 7 19.16 -4.48 -16.18
C PRO A 7 17.68 -4.24 -16.52
N LEU A 8 16.79 -4.43 -15.57
CA LEU A 8 15.35 -4.23 -15.74
C LEU A 8 14.84 -2.88 -15.19
N ASP A 9 15.73 -2.03 -14.67
CA ASP A 9 15.32 -0.69 -14.20
C ASP A 9 15.02 0.18 -15.43
N THR A 10 13.87 0.85 -15.44
CA THR A 10 13.38 1.73 -16.53
C THR A 10 13.30 3.18 -16.09
N ILE A 11 14.19 3.61 -15.19
CA ILE A 11 14.18 4.95 -14.59
C ILE A 11 15.30 5.87 -15.08
N ASP A 12 16.02 5.48 -16.15
CA ASP A 12 17.15 6.25 -16.66
C ASP A 12 16.77 7.65 -17.09
N ASP A 13 15.61 7.84 -17.69
CA ASP A 13 15.08 9.16 -18.05
C ASP A 13 14.98 10.10 -16.84
N ILE A 14 14.57 9.56 -15.69
CA ILE A 14 14.49 10.32 -14.43
C ILE A 14 15.90 10.56 -13.88
N LEU A 15 16.77 9.54 -13.92
CA LEU A 15 18.11 9.65 -13.38
C LEU A 15 19.01 10.60 -14.17
N GLN A 16 18.72 10.80 -15.46
CA GLN A 16 19.44 11.70 -16.37
C GLN A 16 18.75 13.06 -16.54
N ALA A 17 17.54 13.21 -16.00
CA ALA A 17 16.79 14.47 -16.12
C ALA A 17 17.54 15.65 -15.50
N PRO A 18 17.53 16.85 -16.14
CA PRO A 18 18.16 18.05 -15.59
C PRO A 18 17.64 18.43 -14.20
N ASP A 19 16.34 18.20 -13.95
CA ASP A 19 15.61 18.45 -12.71
C ASP A 19 15.55 17.24 -11.78
N ARG A 20 16.39 16.21 -12.00
CA ARG A 20 16.43 14.97 -11.19
C ARG A 20 16.38 15.23 -9.69
N ARG A 21 17.09 16.26 -9.21
CA ARG A 21 17.15 16.57 -7.77
C ARG A 21 15.78 17.00 -7.25
N GLU A 22 15.07 17.80 -8.00
CA GLU A 22 13.73 18.25 -7.67
C GLU A 22 12.72 17.10 -7.69
N LEU A 23 12.79 16.25 -8.72
CA LEU A 23 11.94 15.06 -8.85
C LEU A 23 12.13 14.11 -7.65
N ILE A 24 13.37 13.80 -7.26
CA ILE A 24 13.68 12.95 -6.11
C ILE A 24 13.21 13.62 -4.81
N ASP A 25 13.44 14.91 -4.66
CA ASP A 25 13.02 15.64 -3.47
C ASP A 25 11.49 15.69 -3.37
N TRP A 26 10.80 15.97 -4.47
CA TRP A 26 9.35 15.91 -4.55
C TRP A 26 8.82 14.54 -4.12
N LEU A 27 9.40 13.44 -4.64
CA LEU A 27 8.99 12.06 -4.30
C LEU A 27 9.17 11.76 -2.81
N ARG A 28 10.30 12.17 -2.21
CA ARG A 28 10.58 11.97 -0.79
C ARG A 28 9.59 12.65 0.14
N HIS A 29 8.89 13.68 -0.34
CA HIS A 29 7.89 14.42 0.42
C HIS A 29 6.47 13.91 0.20
N ARG A 30 6.27 12.86 -0.62
CA ARG A 30 4.94 12.26 -0.76
C ARG A 30 4.55 11.51 0.51
N PRO A 31 3.26 11.56 0.90
CA PRO A 31 2.78 10.85 2.07
C PRO A 31 2.78 9.34 1.84
N MET A 32 3.03 8.58 2.92
CA MET A 32 2.93 7.13 2.95
C MET A 32 1.49 6.65 3.15
N ALA A 33 0.65 7.48 3.75
CA ALA A 33 -0.78 7.29 3.92
C ALA A 33 -1.51 8.63 3.90
N LEU A 34 -2.71 8.65 3.32
CA LEU A 34 -3.56 9.82 3.25
C LEU A 34 -4.96 9.50 3.77
N SER A 35 -5.61 10.47 4.42
CA SER A 35 -7.01 10.34 4.79
C SER A 35 -7.69 11.70 4.86
N ASN A 36 -8.97 11.73 4.47
CA ASN A 36 -9.88 12.86 4.72
C ASN A 36 -10.77 12.61 5.97
N GLY A 37 -10.44 11.62 6.80
CA GLY A 37 -11.24 11.18 7.94
C GLY A 37 -12.33 10.16 7.62
N LYS A 38 -12.74 10.02 6.37
CA LYS A 38 -13.80 9.10 5.89
C LYS A 38 -13.25 7.93 5.08
N VAL A 39 -12.15 8.13 4.40
CA VAL A 39 -11.45 7.14 3.57
C VAL A 39 -9.96 7.19 3.90
N LEU A 40 -9.31 6.05 3.93
CA LEU A 40 -7.86 5.91 4.07
C LEU A 40 -7.25 5.42 2.74
N LEU A 41 -6.20 6.07 2.27
CA LEU A 41 -5.43 5.68 1.10
C LEU A 41 -4.04 5.23 1.53
N VAL A 42 -3.63 4.05 1.07
CA VAL A 42 -2.29 3.47 1.29
C VAL A 42 -1.80 2.78 0.02
N HIS A 43 -0.50 2.56 -0.13
CA HIS A 43 -0.01 1.85 -1.31
C HIS A 43 -0.39 0.36 -1.29
N ALA A 44 -0.20 -0.37 -0.18
CA ALA A 44 -0.48 -1.81 -0.11
C ALA A 44 -1.57 -2.18 0.90
N GLY A 45 -1.44 -1.80 2.15
CA GLY A 45 -2.44 -2.16 3.16
C GLY A 45 -2.07 -1.71 4.57
N VAL A 46 -2.80 -2.25 5.54
CA VAL A 46 -2.71 -1.87 6.95
C VAL A 46 -2.78 -3.13 7.83
N LEU A 47 -1.96 -3.19 8.87
CA LEU A 47 -2.06 -4.29 9.85
C LEU A 47 -3.38 -4.24 10.63
N PRO A 48 -3.93 -5.41 11.03
CA PRO A 48 -5.20 -5.48 11.74
C PRO A 48 -5.21 -4.71 13.07
N GLN A 49 -4.05 -4.59 13.75
CA GLN A 49 -3.91 -3.87 15.01
C GLN A 49 -3.91 -2.34 14.85
N TRP A 50 -3.81 -1.80 13.63
CA TRP A 50 -3.70 -0.36 13.39
C TRP A 50 -5.04 0.23 12.98
N GLY A 51 -5.58 1.16 13.78
CA GLY A 51 -6.68 2.02 13.36
C GLY A 51 -6.17 3.24 12.58
N LEU A 52 -7.08 4.07 12.07
CA LEU A 52 -6.76 5.25 11.25
C LEU A 52 -5.68 6.14 11.88
N LYS A 53 -5.91 6.61 13.10
CA LYS A 53 -4.98 7.51 13.81
C LYS A 53 -3.58 6.89 13.89
N ARG A 54 -3.52 5.62 14.33
CA ARG A 54 -2.25 4.93 14.46
C ARG A 54 -1.54 4.74 13.12
N THR A 55 -2.26 4.42 12.06
CA THR A 55 -1.69 4.28 10.71
C THR A 55 -1.05 5.59 10.25
N LEU A 56 -1.74 6.72 10.43
CA LEU A 56 -1.21 8.04 10.04
C LEU A 56 0.00 8.46 10.88
N GLU A 57 -0.01 8.19 12.20
CA GLU A 57 1.15 8.42 13.08
C GLU A 57 2.37 7.64 12.60
N LEU A 58 2.21 6.36 12.33
CA LEU A 58 3.30 5.48 11.87
C LEU A 58 3.78 5.86 10.46
N ALA A 59 2.88 6.20 9.55
CA ALA A 59 3.23 6.73 8.23
C ALA A 59 4.12 7.97 8.36
N SER A 60 3.77 8.89 9.25
CA SER A 60 4.56 10.11 9.52
C SER A 60 5.98 9.80 10.02
N GLU A 61 6.20 8.73 10.77
CA GLU A 61 7.56 8.35 11.19
C GLU A 61 8.48 8.04 9.99
N VAL A 62 7.96 7.29 9.01
CA VAL A 62 8.70 6.98 7.77
C VAL A 62 8.87 8.22 6.91
N GLU A 63 7.84 9.04 6.77
CA GLU A 63 7.89 10.31 6.04
C GLU A 63 8.96 11.25 6.61
N GLN A 64 9.05 11.36 7.94
CA GLN A 64 10.08 12.14 8.60
C GLN A 64 11.48 11.59 8.28
N ALA A 65 11.68 10.27 8.34
CA ALA A 65 12.95 9.65 7.99
C ALA A 65 13.34 9.92 6.52
N LEU A 66 12.38 9.93 5.60
CA LEU A 66 12.61 10.27 4.18
C LEU A 66 12.94 11.75 3.95
N ARG A 67 12.39 12.67 4.75
CA ARG A 67 12.59 14.13 4.63
C ARG A 67 13.89 14.62 5.26
N GLN A 68 14.45 13.88 6.22
CA GLN A 68 15.70 14.25 6.88
C GLN A 68 16.91 14.23 5.95
N LYS A 69 17.96 14.98 6.28
CA LYS A 69 19.25 14.95 5.55
C LYS A 69 19.88 13.55 5.53
N THR A 70 19.59 12.75 6.54
CA THR A 70 20.09 11.38 6.74
C THR A 70 19.25 10.30 6.00
N TYR A 71 18.28 10.68 5.16
CA TYR A 71 17.38 9.74 4.47
C TYR A 71 18.09 8.60 3.74
N LYS A 72 19.30 8.85 3.23
CA LYS A 72 20.09 7.80 2.58
C LYS A 72 20.46 6.64 3.52
N GLN A 73 20.68 6.93 4.80
CA GLN A 73 20.95 5.89 5.81
C GLN A 73 19.71 5.02 6.03
N PHE A 74 18.54 5.62 6.07
CA PHE A 74 17.27 4.88 6.11
C PHE A 74 17.08 4.03 4.86
N LEU A 75 17.22 4.60 3.66
CA LEU A 75 17.04 3.88 2.39
C LEU A 75 18.04 2.71 2.24
N ALA A 76 19.26 2.85 2.74
CA ALA A 76 20.27 1.78 2.69
C ALA A 76 19.87 0.55 3.54
N GLN A 77 19.04 0.74 4.58
CA GLN A 77 18.69 -0.28 5.57
C GLN A 77 17.20 -0.67 5.56
N MET A 78 16.36 0.02 4.77
CA MET A 78 14.91 -0.20 4.78
C MET A 78 14.48 -1.56 4.22
N TYR A 79 15.30 -2.18 3.37
CA TYR A 79 14.99 -3.47 2.78
C TYR A 79 15.18 -4.62 3.76
N GLY A 80 14.34 -5.62 3.64
CA GLY A 80 14.35 -6.83 4.45
C GLY A 80 12.92 -7.26 4.80
N ASN A 81 12.77 -8.54 5.20
CA ASN A 81 11.47 -9.13 5.54
C ASN A 81 11.26 -9.24 7.06
N THR A 82 12.25 -8.84 7.84
CA THR A 82 12.21 -8.89 9.31
C THR A 82 12.50 -7.51 9.89
N PRO A 83 11.77 -7.14 10.98
CA PRO A 83 10.64 -7.87 11.57
C PRO A 83 9.42 -7.90 10.63
N ASN A 84 8.57 -8.93 10.78
CA ASN A 84 7.33 -9.10 10.04
C ASN A 84 6.08 -9.07 10.95
N TYR A 85 6.28 -8.87 12.25
CA TYR A 85 5.25 -8.76 13.26
C TYR A 85 5.37 -7.45 14.04
N TRP A 86 4.23 -6.79 14.30
CA TRP A 86 4.20 -5.51 15.01
C TRP A 86 4.38 -5.69 16.53
N ASP A 87 5.42 -5.07 17.06
CA ASP A 87 5.61 -4.83 18.49
C ASP A 87 5.72 -3.31 18.72
N PRO A 88 4.91 -2.71 19.60
CA PRO A 88 5.01 -1.29 19.95
C PRO A 88 6.40 -0.88 20.48
N LYS A 89 7.17 -1.84 21.00
CA LYS A 89 8.53 -1.64 21.52
C LYS A 89 9.60 -1.55 20.44
N LEU A 90 9.30 -1.89 19.20
CA LEU A 90 10.23 -1.74 18.07
C LEU A 90 10.72 -0.30 17.98
N LYS A 91 12.04 -0.15 17.72
CA LYS A 91 12.73 1.14 17.61
C LYS A 91 13.62 1.18 16.37
N GLY A 92 14.07 2.37 16.03
CA GLY A 92 15.05 2.59 14.98
C GLY A 92 14.64 2.00 13.63
N ILE A 93 15.62 1.38 12.95
CA ILE A 93 15.42 0.89 11.58
C ILE A 93 14.41 -0.27 11.50
N ASP A 94 14.35 -1.15 12.49
CA ASP A 94 13.42 -2.27 12.48
C ASP A 94 11.96 -1.80 12.55
N ARG A 95 11.70 -0.75 13.36
CA ARG A 95 10.39 -0.11 13.42
C ARG A 95 10.03 0.53 12.08
N LEU A 96 10.92 1.33 11.50
CA LEU A 96 10.67 2.00 10.22
C LEU A 96 10.53 0.98 9.08
N ARG A 97 11.32 -0.09 9.08
CA ARG A 97 11.22 -1.18 8.08
C ARG A 97 9.87 -1.87 8.15
N LEU A 98 9.40 -2.22 9.35
CA LEU A 98 8.10 -2.86 9.52
C LEU A 98 6.98 -1.96 9.03
N ILE A 99 6.98 -0.68 9.40
CA ILE A 99 5.98 0.29 8.94
C ILE A 99 6.00 0.40 7.41
N THR A 100 7.19 0.55 6.83
CA THR A 100 7.36 0.60 5.37
C THR A 100 6.82 -0.65 4.70
N ASN A 101 7.21 -1.85 5.19
CA ASN A 101 6.74 -3.12 4.65
C ASN A 101 5.21 -3.26 4.74
N THR A 102 4.62 -2.85 5.83
CA THR A 102 3.16 -2.85 5.98
C THR A 102 2.49 -1.97 4.94
N LEU A 103 2.87 -0.70 4.88
CA LEU A 103 2.19 0.28 4.02
C LEU A 103 2.46 0.06 2.52
N THR A 104 3.56 -0.65 2.16
CA THR A 104 3.99 -0.77 0.76
C THR A 104 4.08 -2.19 0.21
N ARG A 105 3.94 -3.24 1.05
CA ARG A 105 4.21 -4.62 0.62
C ARG A 105 3.23 -5.67 1.12
N ILE A 106 2.44 -5.41 2.15
CA ILE A 106 1.54 -6.39 2.74
C ILE A 106 0.52 -6.90 1.71
N ARG A 107 0.33 -8.22 1.69
CA ARG A 107 -0.76 -8.92 1.00
C ARG A 107 -1.50 -9.82 1.97
N PHE A 108 -0.78 -10.77 2.54
CA PHE A 108 -1.28 -11.73 3.50
C PHE A 108 -0.68 -11.49 4.89
N CYS A 109 -1.47 -11.76 5.91
CA CYS A 109 -1.00 -11.81 7.29
C CYS A 109 -1.79 -12.85 8.08
N THR A 110 -1.25 -13.27 9.24
CA THR A 110 -2.05 -14.03 10.20
C THR A 110 -3.13 -13.16 10.85
N PRO A 111 -4.14 -13.71 11.51
CA PRO A 111 -5.11 -12.93 12.27
C PRO A 111 -4.48 -11.96 13.28
N GLU A 112 -3.31 -12.33 13.84
CA GLU A 112 -2.54 -11.52 14.78
C GLU A 112 -1.67 -10.46 14.08
N GLY A 113 -1.56 -10.50 12.74
CA GLY A 113 -0.84 -9.51 11.94
C GLY A 113 0.63 -9.83 11.68
N GLU A 114 1.03 -11.09 11.70
CA GLU A 114 2.32 -11.50 11.15
C GLU A 114 2.26 -11.48 9.62
N MET A 115 3.11 -10.68 8.97
CA MET A 115 3.11 -10.49 7.51
C MET A 115 3.87 -11.60 6.78
N GLU A 116 3.33 -11.99 5.62
CA GLU A 116 3.97 -12.86 4.63
C GLU A 116 4.36 -12.06 3.39
N PHE A 117 5.55 -12.32 2.81
CA PHE A 117 6.10 -11.52 1.71
C PHE A 117 6.49 -12.32 0.46
N LYS A 118 6.32 -13.63 0.45
CA LYS A 118 6.71 -14.50 -0.68
C LYS A 118 5.59 -14.64 -1.70
N SER A 119 4.34 -14.73 -1.21
CA SER A 119 3.17 -14.92 -2.06
C SER A 119 2.82 -13.63 -2.80
N LYS A 120 2.70 -13.73 -4.13
CA LYS A 120 2.41 -12.58 -5.02
C LYS A 120 1.16 -12.79 -5.87
N GLU A 121 0.58 -13.98 -5.83
CA GLU A 121 -0.52 -14.42 -6.65
C GLU A 121 -1.88 -14.00 -6.07
N GLY A 122 -2.98 -14.56 -6.61
CA GLY A 122 -4.35 -14.23 -6.22
C GLY A 122 -4.72 -14.67 -4.79
N LEU A 123 -5.96 -14.38 -4.42
CA LEU A 123 -6.46 -14.60 -3.04
C LEU A 123 -6.40 -16.06 -2.60
N GLU A 124 -6.60 -16.98 -3.53
CA GLU A 124 -6.63 -18.43 -3.31
C GLU A 124 -5.25 -19.05 -3.03
N ASN A 125 -4.18 -18.30 -3.28
CA ASN A 125 -2.79 -18.79 -3.14
C ASN A 125 -2.13 -18.33 -1.83
N GLY A 126 -2.94 -17.92 -0.85
CA GLY A 126 -2.44 -17.57 0.48
C GLY A 126 -1.85 -18.80 1.20
N PRO A 127 -0.68 -18.67 1.88
CA PRO A 127 -0.13 -19.76 2.65
C PRO A 127 -1.06 -20.19 3.79
N ALA A 128 -0.97 -21.44 4.21
CA ALA A 128 -1.78 -21.95 5.33
C ALA A 128 -1.60 -21.07 6.59
N GLY A 129 -2.70 -20.63 7.19
CA GLY A 129 -2.72 -19.77 8.36
C GLY A 129 -2.62 -18.26 8.05
N TYR A 130 -2.44 -17.89 6.78
CA TYR A 130 -2.41 -16.48 6.35
C TYR A 130 -3.66 -16.15 5.52
N ILE A 131 -4.19 -14.97 5.73
CA ILE A 131 -5.37 -14.46 5.03
C ILE A 131 -5.05 -13.09 4.42
N PRO A 132 -5.78 -12.64 3.39
CA PRO A 132 -5.66 -11.28 2.90
C PRO A 132 -5.82 -10.27 4.04
N TRP A 133 -4.95 -9.27 4.14
CA TRP A 133 -4.94 -8.33 5.26
C TRP A 133 -6.31 -7.66 5.50
N PHE A 134 -7.08 -7.43 4.44
CA PHE A 134 -8.40 -6.79 4.51
C PHE A 134 -9.53 -7.74 4.95
N GLU A 135 -9.29 -9.04 4.95
CA GLU A 135 -10.22 -10.07 5.44
C GLU A 135 -9.98 -10.44 6.90
N THR A 136 -8.93 -9.89 7.53
CA THR A 136 -8.59 -10.20 8.93
C THR A 136 -9.75 -9.83 9.86
N PRO A 137 -10.29 -10.79 10.62
CA PRO A 137 -11.40 -10.53 11.54
C PRO A 137 -11.00 -9.51 12.63
N GLY A 138 -11.92 -8.59 12.93
CA GLY A 138 -11.70 -7.60 14.00
C GLY A 138 -10.60 -6.57 13.71
N ARG A 139 -10.15 -6.41 12.46
CA ARG A 139 -9.20 -5.36 12.10
C ARG A 139 -9.76 -3.99 12.49
N LYS A 140 -8.94 -3.14 13.10
CA LYS A 140 -9.37 -1.84 13.65
C LYS A 140 -9.87 -0.83 12.62
N THR A 141 -9.64 -1.11 11.34
CA THR A 141 -10.11 -0.31 10.21
C THR A 141 -11.32 -0.91 9.49
N GLN A 142 -11.98 -1.93 10.05
CA GLN A 142 -13.08 -2.64 9.39
C GLN A 142 -14.27 -1.76 9.01
N GLU A 143 -14.48 -0.64 9.73
CA GLU A 143 -15.59 0.28 9.48
C GLU A 143 -15.24 1.41 8.50
N MET A 144 -13.99 1.45 8.01
CA MET A 144 -13.48 2.49 7.15
C MET A 144 -13.13 1.96 5.77
N PRO A 145 -13.56 2.61 4.69
CA PRO A 145 -13.06 2.31 3.37
C PRO A 145 -11.55 2.55 3.28
N ILE A 146 -10.83 1.57 2.77
CA ILE A 146 -9.40 1.69 2.47
C ILE A 146 -9.19 1.49 0.97
N VAL A 147 -8.59 2.48 0.31
CA VAL A 147 -8.18 2.39 -1.09
C VAL A 147 -6.71 2.01 -1.13
N PHE A 148 -6.39 1.01 -1.94
CA PHE A 148 -5.02 0.51 -2.04
C PHE A 148 -4.67 0.04 -3.46
N GLY A 149 -3.37 -0.12 -3.72
CA GLY A 149 -2.80 -0.67 -4.94
C GLY A 149 -1.93 -1.88 -4.66
N HIS A 150 -0.74 -1.94 -5.29
CA HIS A 150 0.31 -2.92 -5.05
C HIS A 150 -0.01 -4.37 -5.46
N TRP A 151 -1.22 -4.84 -5.28
CA TRP A 151 -1.62 -6.23 -5.53
C TRP A 151 -2.37 -6.34 -6.86
N SER A 152 -1.66 -6.08 -7.95
CA SER A 152 -2.24 -5.99 -9.30
C SER A 152 -2.95 -7.26 -9.79
N THR A 153 -2.56 -8.43 -9.29
CA THR A 153 -3.21 -9.70 -9.65
C THR A 153 -4.65 -9.82 -9.13
N LEU A 154 -5.09 -8.94 -8.22
CA LEU A 154 -6.48 -8.88 -7.78
C LEU A 154 -7.40 -8.18 -8.80
N GLY A 155 -6.83 -7.37 -9.70
CA GLY A 155 -7.63 -6.46 -10.51
C GLY A 155 -8.37 -5.44 -9.66
N LEU A 156 -9.55 -5.00 -10.14
CA LEU A 156 -10.43 -4.14 -9.36
C LEU A 156 -11.12 -4.94 -8.26
N LEU A 157 -10.69 -4.76 -7.03
CA LEU A 157 -11.27 -5.42 -5.86
C LEU A 157 -12.16 -4.44 -5.10
N ASN A 158 -13.32 -4.91 -4.63
CA ASN A 158 -14.22 -4.13 -3.76
C ASN A 158 -14.95 -5.07 -2.80
N ARG A 159 -14.35 -5.34 -1.65
CA ARG A 159 -14.92 -6.19 -0.60
C ARG A 159 -14.36 -5.85 0.77
N HIS A 160 -15.05 -6.18 1.83
CA HIS A 160 -14.63 -5.90 3.22
C HIS A 160 -14.23 -4.43 3.46
N ARG A 161 -14.88 -3.47 2.80
CA ARG A 161 -14.50 -2.04 2.77
C ARG A 161 -13.06 -1.78 2.32
N ALA A 162 -12.47 -2.70 1.60
CA ALA A 162 -11.19 -2.51 0.92
C ALA A 162 -11.43 -2.41 -0.59
N VAL A 163 -10.86 -1.39 -1.22
CA VAL A 163 -10.98 -1.13 -2.64
C VAL A 163 -9.59 -1.13 -3.26
N GLY A 164 -9.26 -2.23 -3.93
CA GLY A 164 -8.03 -2.37 -4.69
C GLY A 164 -8.19 -1.78 -6.09
N ILE A 165 -7.36 -0.81 -6.46
CA ILE A 165 -7.42 -0.11 -7.75
C ILE A 165 -6.18 -0.32 -8.62
N ASP A 166 -5.24 -1.18 -8.20
CA ASP A 166 -4.13 -1.59 -9.06
C ASP A 166 -4.63 -2.64 -10.06
N THR A 167 -5.01 -2.20 -11.23
CA THR A 167 -5.53 -3.04 -12.29
C THR A 167 -4.48 -3.37 -13.36
N GLY A 168 -3.20 -3.31 -12.97
CA GLY A 168 -2.08 -3.84 -13.76
C GLY A 168 -1.72 -3.01 -14.99
N CYS A 169 -1.88 -1.69 -14.96
CA CYS A 169 -1.62 -0.80 -16.09
C CYS A 169 -0.25 -1.05 -16.76
N VAL A 170 0.80 -1.16 -15.97
CA VAL A 170 2.18 -1.40 -16.46
C VAL A 170 2.36 -2.80 -17.09
N TRP A 171 1.46 -3.73 -16.80
CA TRP A 171 1.45 -5.09 -17.35
C TRP A 171 0.48 -5.26 -18.52
N GLY A 172 -0.03 -4.16 -19.11
CA GLY A 172 -1.01 -4.20 -20.20
C GLY A 172 -2.46 -4.28 -19.73
N GLY A 173 -2.72 -4.13 -18.43
CA GLY A 173 -4.06 -3.98 -17.87
C GLY A 173 -4.60 -2.56 -18.03
N THR A 174 -5.28 -2.04 -17.01
CA THR A 174 -5.87 -0.69 -17.04
C THR A 174 -5.32 0.20 -15.93
N LEU A 175 -5.31 1.52 -16.15
CA LEU A 175 -5.18 2.52 -15.10
C LEU A 175 -6.57 2.87 -14.59
N THR A 176 -6.84 2.58 -13.32
CA THR A 176 -8.16 2.77 -12.72
C THR A 176 -8.16 3.89 -11.70
N ALA A 177 -9.14 4.77 -11.78
CA ALA A 177 -9.43 5.81 -10.79
C ALA A 177 -10.81 5.61 -10.17
N ILE A 178 -11.00 6.10 -8.95
CA ILE A 178 -12.28 6.08 -8.25
C ILE A 178 -12.61 7.46 -7.68
N ASP A 179 -13.91 7.71 -7.54
CA ASP A 179 -14.44 8.91 -6.90
C ASP A 179 -14.50 8.69 -5.38
N LEU A 180 -13.62 9.38 -4.64
CA LEU A 180 -13.50 9.24 -3.18
C LEU A 180 -14.70 9.82 -2.41
N ASP A 181 -15.33 10.87 -2.91
CA ASP A 181 -16.49 11.47 -2.25
C ASP A 181 -17.70 10.56 -2.38
N HIS A 182 -17.86 9.93 -3.53
CA HIS A 182 -18.87 8.90 -3.73
C HIS A 182 -18.63 7.68 -2.83
N LEU A 183 -17.39 7.22 -2.71
CA LEU A 183 -17.02 6.11 -1.83
C LEU A 183 -17.29 6.43 -0.36
N ALA A 184 -16.93 7.62 0.11
CA ALA A 184 -17.18 8.07 1.48
C ALA A 184 -18.67 8.11 1.81
N SER A 185 -19.49 8.67 0.91
CA SER A 185 -20.96 8.74 1.06
C SER A 185 -21.60 7.36 1.04
N ALA A 186 -21.15 6.46 0.15
CA ALA A 186 -21.63 5.09 0.10
C ALA A 186 -21.35 4.33 1.40
N ASN A 187 -20.21 4.54 2.04
CA ASN A 187 -19.87 3.91 3.31
C ASN A 187 -20.78 4.38 4.46
N GLU A 188 -21.17 5.66 4.50
CA GLU A 188 -22.09 6.19 5.51
C GLU A 188 -23.47 5.54 5.40
N ILE A 189 -23.95 5.29 4.19
CA ILE A 189 -25.26 4.65 3.93
C ILE A 189 -25.23 3.15 4.30
N ILE A 190 -24.10 2.49 4.14
CA ILE A 190 -23.97 1.02 4.20
C ILE A 190 -23.47 0.53 5.58
N ARG A 191 -23.42 1.35 6.60
CA ARG A 191 -23.00 0.92 7.96
C ARG A 191 -23.85 -0.24 8.53
N SER A 192 -25.05 -0.44 8.01
CA SER A 192 -25.96 -1.55 8.36
C SER A 192 -25.83 -2.78 7.46
N THR A 193 -24.99 -2.75 6.44
CA THR A 193 -24.82 -3.85 5.46
C THR A 193 -23.66 -4.77 5.89
N PRO A 194 -23.77 -6.10 5.65
CA PRO A 194 -22.66 -7.02 5.93
C PRO A 194 -21.35 -6.56 5.31
N ILE A 195 -20.26 -6.66 6.07
CA ILE A 195 -18.91 -6.18 5.71
C ILE A 195 -18.38 -6.85 4.43
N GLU A 196 -18.86 -8.05 4.12
CA GLU A 196 -18.47 -8.84 2.94
C GLU A 196 -18.96 -8.24 1.62
N GLN A 197 -20.01 -7.44 1.64
CA GLN A 197 -20.51 -6.78 0.44
C GLN A 197 -19.62 -5.60 0.04
N GLY A 198 -19.39 -5.46 -1.28
CA GLY A 198 -18.67 -4.32 -1.84
C GLY A 198 -19.45 -3.00 -1.68
N LEU A 199 -18.70 -1.91 -1.58
CA LEU A 199 -19.25 -0.55 -1.57
C LEU A 199 -19.72 -0.17 -2.97
N LYS A 200 -20.71 0.73 -3.09
CA LYS A 200 -20.99 1.38 -4.37
C LYS A 200 -19.82 2.28 -4.72
N ILE A 201 -19.12 1.97 -5.81
CA ILE A 201 -17.99 2.76 -6.29
C ILE A 201 -18.28 3.29 -7.70
N LYS A 202 -17.76 4.49 -7.98
CA LYS A 202 -17.76 5.08 -9.31
C LYS A 202 -16.32 5.03 -9.81
N THR A 203 -16.12 4.34 -10.92
CA THR A 203 -14.79 4.10 -11.50
C THR A 203 -14.66 4.71 -12.88
N LEU A 204 -13.44 5.09 -13.23
CA LEU A 204 -12.98 5.39 -14.57
C LEU A 204 -11.73 4.55 -14.83
N SER A 205 -11.70 3.86 -15.95
CA SER A 205 -10.53 3.07 -16.35
C SER A 205 -10.12 3.40 -17.79
N VAL A 206 -8.82 3.48 -18.03
CA VAL A 206 -8.22 3.63 -19.36
C VAL A 206 -7.25 2.49 -19.60
N ALA A 207 -7.08 2.09 -20.87
CA ALA A 207 -6.14 1.04 -21.25
C ALA A 207 -4.72 1.39 -20.82
N GLY A 208 -3.97 0.38 -20.38
CA GLY A 208 -2.55 0.48 -20.07
C GLY A 208 -1.69 0.43 -21.32
N TYR A 209 -0.43 0.00 -21.14
CA TYR A 209 0.54 -0.07 -22.22
C TYR A 209 0.20 -1.17 -23.23
N ASP A 210 0.36 -0.88 -24.54
CA ASP A 210 0.23 -1.87 -25.60
C ASP A 210 1.35 -2.95 -25.55
N HIS A 211 2.49 -2.60 -24.97
CA HIS A 211 3.63 -3.48 -24.77
C HIS A 211 3.95 -3.58 -23.27
N PRO A 212 3.31 -4.53 -22.55
CA PRO A 212 3.55 -4.68 -21.11
C PRO A 212 5.01 -5.05 -20.84
N MET A 213 5.56 -4.52 -19.76
CA MET A 213 6.86 -4.93 -19.28
C MET A 213 6.80 -6.42 -18.92
N ARG A 214 7.71 -7.21 -19.49
CA ARG A 214 7.85 -8.63 -19.13
C ARG A 214 8.63 -8.72 -17.81
N MET A 215 8.13 -9.52 -16.88
CA MET A 215 8.85 -9.89 -15.66
C MET A 215 9.99 -10.85 -15.95
#